data_5cbbb238bd1d57b3cbcdda920b11be08
#
_entry.id   5cbbb238bd1d57b3cbcdda920b11be08
#
_cell.length_a   1.000
_cell.length_b   1.000
_cell.length_c   1.000
_cell.angle_alpha   90.00
_cell.angle_beta   90.00
_cell.angle_gamma   90.00
#
_symmetry.space_group_name_H-M   'P 1'
#
loop_
_entity.id
_entity.type
_entity.pdbx_description
1 polymer ?
#
loop_
_entity_poly.entity_id
_entity_poly.type
_entity_poly.pdbx_seq_one_letter_code
_entity_poly.pdbx_strand_id
1 'polypeptide(L)'
;MERFICKLSSSDSFKKEGYSEVGLWDSNMFRYTMWKKNKRQLLTIPHFFQDEALDLFYISLMVFYVDCQVRRKDSPDRWTRSFMIEMPVLKKAKWDANKQLLEKALDFLTGDHWTFSFRDRPYYIEGEANYKKNLWHYRKSRVINDTDTFCMLSGGLDSFI
;
A
#
# COMPACT_ATOMS: atom_id res chain seq x y z
N MET A 1 -14.05 -15.96 -4.32
CA MET A 1 -12.70 -15.36 -4.42
C MET A 1 -12.83 -14.03 -5.15
N GLU A 2 -12.56 -12.94 -4.46
CA GLU A 2 -12.60 -11.59 -5.01
C GLU A 2 -11.26 -11.26 -5.66
N ARG A 3 -11.28 -10.58 -6.82
CA ARG A 3 -10.08 -10.33 -7.62
C ARG A 3 -9.92 -8.85 -7.88
N PHE A 4 -8.73 -8.31 -7.59
CA PHE A 4 -8.46 -6.89 -7.70
C PHE A 4 -7.18 -6.59 -8.48
N ILE A 5 -7.21 -5.53 -9.27
CA ILE A 5 -6.03 -4.93 -9.89
C ILE A 5 -5.75 -3.62 -9.18
N CYS A 6 -4.60 -3.52 -8.53
CA CYS A 6 -4.10 -2.25 -8.03
C CYS A 6 -3.56 -1.40 -9.18
N LYS A 7 -3.99 -0.17 -9.26
CA LYS A 7 -3.43 0.84 -10.16
C LYS A 7 -2.90 2.00 -9.35
N LEU A 8 -1.68 2.43 -9.62
CA LEU A 8 -1.02 3.53 -8.92
C LEU A 8 -1.02 4.84 -9.72
N SER A 9 -1.46 4.78 -10.97
CA SER A 9 -1.58 5.93 -11.86
C SER A 9 -2.78 5.78 -12.77
N SER A 10 -3.39 6.90 -13.16
CA SER A 10 -4.44 6.94 -14.18
C SER A 10 -3.97 6.48 -15.55
N SER A 11 -2.66 6.56 -15.82
CA SER A 11 -2.04 6.08 -17.05
C SER A 11 -1.79 4.57 -17.08
N ASP A 12 -2.04 3.85 -15.99
CA ASP A 12 -1.89 2.40 -15.95
C ASP A 12 -3.01 1.71 -16.73
N SER A 13 -2.69 1.24 -17.93
CA SER A 13 -3.63 0.59 -18.85
C SER A 13 -3.80 -0.92 -18.60
N PHE A 14 -3.13 -1.49 -17.61
CA PHE A 14 -3.22 -2.92 -17.32
C PHE A 14 -4.64 -3.32 -16.97
N LYS A 15 -5.16 -4.37 -17.63
CA LYS A 15 -6.50 -4.92 -17.40
C LYS A 15 -6.43 -6.43 -17.40
N LYS A 16 -7.33 -7.06 -16.65
CA LYS A 16 -7.48 -8.50 -16.62
C LYS A 16 -8.97 -8.82 -16.44
N GLU A 17 -9.49 -9.69 -17.26
CA GLU A 17 -10.90 -10.06 -17.22
C GLU A 17 -11.27 -10.69 -15.87
N GLY A 18 -12.42 -10.34 -15.32
CA GLY A 18 -12.90 -10.83 -14.03
C GLY A 18 -12.23 -10.19 -12.81
N TYR A 19 -11.48 -9.09 -12.99
CA TYR A 19 -10.87 -8.32 -11.91
C TYR A 19 -11.52 -6.96 -11.78
N SER A 20 -11.68 -6.49 -10.54
CA SER A 20 -12.08 -5.12 -10.22
C SER A 20 -10.85 -4.21 -10.16
N GLU A 21 -10.89 -3.08 -10.86
CA GLU A 21 -9.79 -2.10 -10.84
C GLU A 21 -9.87 -1.18 -9.62
N VAL A 22 -8.76 -1.01 -8.91
CA VAL A 22 -8.63 -0.14 -7.74
C VAL A 22 -7.54 0.89 -7.99
N GLY A 23 -7.94 2.16 -8.15
CA GLY A 23 -7.01 3.28 -8.36
C GLY A 23 -6.58 3.91 -7.03
N LEU A 24 -5.39 3.65 -6.56
CA LEU A 24 -4.88 4.23 -5.31
C LEU A 24 -4.59 5.75 -5.40
N TRP A 25 -4.62 6.34 -6.61
CA TRP A 25 -4.51 7.81 -6.79
C TRP A 25 -5.85 8.53 -6.62
N ASP A 26 -6.98 7.82 -6.75
CA ASP A 26 -8.30 8.45 -6.70
C ASP A 26 -8.67 8.78 -5.25
N SER A 27 -8.69 10.08 -4.97
CA SER A 27 -9.06 10.59 -3.64
C SER A 27 -10.49 10.23 -3.21
N ASN A 28 -11.36 9.82 -4.14
CA ASN A 28 -12.72 9.40 -3.84
C ASN A 28 -12.77 7.95 -3.29
N MET A 29 -11.81 7.11 -3.67
CA MET A 29 -11.71 5.74 -3.17
C MET A 29 -11.27 5.72 -1.69
N PHE A 30 -10.53 6.72 -1.25
CA PHE A 30 -10.05 6.84 0.13
C PHE A 30 -10.90 7.75 1.00
N ARG A 31 -12.24 7.65 0.90
CA ARG A 31 -13.16 8.43 1.76
C ARG A 31 -12.88 8.29 3.25
N TYR A 32 -12.30 7.19 3.66
CA TYR A 32 -12.01 6.85 5.05
C TYR A 32 -10.54 6.99 5.44
N THR A 33 -9.66 7.34 4.52
CA THR A 33 -8.25 7.39 4.82
C THR A 33 -7.80 8.80 5.13
N MET A 34 -6.79 8.88 5.97
CA MET A 34 -6.02 10.09 6.30
C MET A 34 -5.42 10.78 5.06
N TRP A 35 -5.58 10.20 3.84
CA TRP A 35 -5.04 10.69 2.59
C TRP A 35 -5.49 12.11 2.25
N LYS A 36 -6.78 12.41 2.41
CA LYS A 36 -7.30 13.77 2.17
C LYS A 36 -6.75 14.80 3.15
N LYS A 37 -6.61 14.41 4.41
CA LYS A 37 -6.19 15.31 5.50
C LYS A 37 -4.68 15.50 5.55
N ASN A 38 -3.93 14.47 5.17
CA ASN A 38 -2.48 14.41 5.32
C ASN A 38 -1.72 14.31 3.98
N LYS A 39 -2.39 14.59 2.84
CA LYS A 39 -1.76 14.54 1.52
C LYS A 39 -0.41 15.28 1.48
N ARG A 40 -0.31 16.43 2.17
CA ARG A 40 0.96 17.17 2.27
C ARG A 40 2.00 16.44 3.11
N GLN A 41 1.61 15.80 4.19
CA GLN A 41 2.53 15.08 5.08
C GLN A 41 2.96 13.74 4.47
N LEU A 42 2.03 13.01 3.88
CA LEU A 42 2.34 11.76 3.18
C LEU A 42 3.19 11.98 1.93
N LEU A 43 3.04 13.10 1.24
CA LEU A 43 3.91 13.48 0.13
C LEU A 43 5.34 13.83 0.60
N THR A 44 5.58 14.02 1.88
CA THR A 44 6.92 14.23 2.44
C THR A 44 7.62 12.93 2.88
N ILE A 45 6.88 11.87 3.09
CA ILE A 45 7.38 10.57 3.57
C ILE A 45 8.16 9.77 2.50
N PRO A 46 7.74 9.69 1.21
CA PRO A 46 8.38 8.82 0.22
C PRO A 46 9.86 9.02 -0.02
N HIS A 47 10.45 10.12 0.44
CA HIS A 47 11.87 10.38 0.23
C HIS A 47 12.81 9.55 1.08
N PHE A 48 12.32 9.07 2.19
CA PHE A 48 13.08 8.27 3.13
C PHE A 48 12.89 6.78 2.86
N PHE A 49 11.94 6.44 1.99
CA PHE A 49 11.68 5.05 1.70
C PHE A 49 12.62 4.53 0.62
N GLN A 50 13.27 3.43 0.93
CA GLN A 50 13.83 2.54 -0.07
C GLN A 50 12.69 2.01 -0.95
N ASP A 51 13.01 1.57 -2.16
CA ASP A 51 12.01 1.11 -3.13
C ASP A 51 11.11 0.00 -2.57
N GLU A 52 11.68 -0.90 -1.77
CA GLU A 52 10.96 -1.99 -1.12
C GLU A 52 9.97 -1.48 -0.05
N ALA A 53 10.37 -0.48 0.70
CA ALA A 53 9.51 0.13 1.70
C ALA A 53 8.36 0.92 1.05
N LEU A 54 8.62 1.55 -0.09
CA LEU A 54 7.59 2.21 -0.88
C LEU A 54 6.60 1.21 -1.47
N ASP A 55 7.10 0.08 -2.01
CA ASP A 55 6.25 -1.00 -2.49
C ASP A 55 5.39 -1.56 -1.36
N LEU A 56 5.97 -1.81 -0.18
CA LEU A 56 5.24 -2.30 0.99
C LEU A 56 4.15 -1.31 1.43
N PHE A 57 4.43 -0.02 1.37
CA PHE A 57 3.45 1.01 1.67
C PHE A 57 2.22 0.91 0.74
N TYR A 58 2.42 0.78 -0.57
CA TYR A 58 1.31 0.61 -1.51
C TYR A 58 0.58 -0.73 -1.36
N ILE A 59 1.31 -1.81 -1.09
CA ILE A 59 0.71 -3.11 -0.76
C ILE A 59 -0.20 -2.97 0.47
N SER A 60 0.28 -2.31 1.52
CA SER A 60 -0.49 -2.10 2.75
C SER A 60 -1.76 -1.28 2.52
N LEU A 61 -1.68 -0.24 1.70
CA LEU A 61 -2.85 0.56 1.30
C LEU A 61 -3.87 -0.28 0.54
N MET A 62 -3.41 -1.13 -0.38
CA MET A 62 -4.29 -2.00 -1.15
C MET A 62 -4.95 -3.07 -0.27
N VAL A 63 -4.19 -3.69 0.63
CA VAL A 63 -4.72 -4.65 1.62
C VAL A 63 -5.79 -3.98 2.48
N PHE A 64 -5.49 -2.82 3.04
CA PHE A 64 -6.44 -2.07 3.84
C PHE A 64 -7.72 -1.72 3.07
N TYR A 65 -7.57 -1.26 1.82
CA TYR A 65 -8.72 -0.95 0.98
C TYR A 65 -9.61 -2.18 0.78
N VAL A 66 -9.02 -3.30 0.35
CA VAL A 66 -9.76 -4.55 0.08
C VAL A 66 -10.45 -5.07 1.34
N ASP A 67 -9.74 -5.05 2.46
CA ASP A 67 -10.29 -5.46 3.76
C ASP A 67 -11.53 -4.64 4.15
N CYS A 68 -11.52 -3.33 3.91
CA CYS A 68 -12.65 -2.45 4.19
C CYS A 68 -13.83 -2.58 3.21
N GLN A 69 -13.59 -3.03 1.97
CA GLN A 69 -14.64 -3.09 0.93
C GLN A 69 -15.43 -4.39 0.95
N VAL A 70 -14.78 -5.51 1.25
CA VAL A 70 -15.40 -6.83 1.16
C VAL A 70 -15.89 -7.27 2.54
N ARG A 71 -17.17 -7.47 2.66
CA ARG A 71 -17.78 -7.85 3.95
C ARG A 71 -17.69 -9.35 4.19
N ARG A 72 -17.29 -9.77 5.37
CA ARG A 72 -17.18 -11.18 5.78
C ARG A 72 -18.49 -11.94 5.61
N LYS A 73 -19.62 -11.29 5.89
CA LYS A 73 -20.94 -11.92 5.79
C LYS A 73 -21.32 -12.40 4.38
N ASP A 74 -20.63 -11.88 3.36
CA ASP A 74 -20.88 -12.23 1.95
C ASP A 74 -20.03 -13.45 1.52
N SER A 75 -19.15 -13.97 2.41
CA SER A 75 -18.41 -15.21 2.20
C SER A 75 -19.26 -16.45 2.45
N PRO A 76 -18.96 -17.60 1.83
CA PRO A 76 -19.75 -18.83 1.99
C PRO A 76 -19.90 -19.31 3.43
N ASP A 77 -18.82 -19.20 4.22
CA ASP A 77 -18.76 -19.52 5.66
C ASP A 77 -19.11 -18.32 6.55
N ARG A 78 -19.39 -17.16 5.94
CA ARG A 78 -19.64 -15.85 6.57
C ARG A 78 -18.48 -15.33 7.41
N TRP A 79 -17.29 -15.86 7.23
CA TRP A 79 -16.12 -15.49 7.99
C TRP A 79 -14.88 -15.32 7.11
N THR A 80 -14.44 -16.36 6.41
CA THR A 80 -13.20 -16.41 5.65
C THR A 80 -13.40 -15.85 4.24
N ARG A 81 -12.67 -14.82 3.90
CA ARG A 81 -12.65 -14.22 2.55
C ARG A 81 -11.43 -14.73 1.78
N SER A 82 -11.52 -14.73 0.47
CA SER A 82 -10.40 -15.09 -0.39
C SER A 82 -10.16 -13.99 -1.42
N PHE A 83 -8.93 -13.49 -1.47
CA PHE A 83 -8.52 -12.38 -2.30
C PHE A 83 -7.40 -12.75 -3.26
N MET A 84 -7.46 -12.22 -4.47
CA MET A 84 -6.36 -12.26 -5.43
C MET A 84 -6.06 -10.83 -5.90
N ILE A 85 -4.82 -10.39 -5.72
CA ILE A 85 -4.39 -9.01 -5.98
C ILE A 85 -3.27 -8.99 -7.00
N GLU A 86 -3.50 -8.27 -8.10
CA GLU A 86 -2.46 -7.89 -9.07
C GLU A 86 -1.83 -6.56 -8.62
N MET A 87 -0.57 -6.59 -8.18
CA MET A 87 0.10 -5.46 -7.56
C MET A 87 1.29 -4.95 -8.37
N PRO A 88 1.33 -3.67 -8.78
CA PRO A 88 2.50 -3.08 -9.42
C PRO A 88 3.57 -2.73 -8.36
N VAL A 89 4.82 -3.16 -8.58
CA VAL A 89 5.93 -2.97 -7.64
C VAL A 89 7.22 -2.58 -8.37
N LEU A 90 8.13 -1.91 -7.67
CA LEU A 90 9.46 -1.54 -8.18
C LEU A 90 10.44 -2.71 -8.15
N LYS A 91 10.35 -3.56 -7.14
CA LYS A 91 11.30 -4.66 -6.90
C LYS A 91 10.63 -6.02 -7.08
N LYS A 92 10.04 -6.24 -8.26
CA LYS A 92 9.27 -7.45 -8.56
C LYS A 92 9.97 -8.75 -8.14
N ALA A 93 11.24 -8.93 -8.50
CA ALA A 93 11.97 -10.16 -8.18
C ALA A 93 12.06 -10.42 -6.67
N LYS A 94 12.23 -9.37 -5.85
CA LYS A 94 12.24 -9.49 -4.39
C LYS A 94 10.86 -9.86 -3.85
N TRP A 95 9.81 -9.27 -4.39
CA TRP A 95 8.44 -9.56 -3.98
C TRP A 95 8.01 -10.96 -4.40
N ASP A 96 8.36 -11.41 -5.60
CA ASP A 96 8.12 -12.80 -6.04
C ASP A 96 8.82 -13.80 -5.11
N ALA A 97 10.08 -13.53 -4.72
CA ALA A 97 10.84 -14.39 -3.82
C ALA A 97 10.24 -14.46 -2.40
N ASN A 98 9.59 -13.38 -1.93
CA ASN A 98 9.00 -13.29 -0.59
C ASN A 98 7.46 -13.39 -0.59
N LYS A 99 6.86 -13.70 -1.71
CA LYS A 99 5.41 -13.76 -1.90
C LYS A 99 4.73 -14.63 -0.85
N GLN A 100 5.20 -15.84 -0.68
CA GLN A 100 4.61 -16.80 0.27
C GLN A 100 4.70 -16.33 1.71
N LEU A 101 5.76 -15.59 2.09
CA LEU A 101 5.88 -15.03 3.43
C LEU A 101 4.85 -13.94 3.66
N LEU A 102 4.66 -13.05 2.69
CA LEU A 102 3.65 -12.00 2.75
C LEU A 102 2.23 -12.58 2.85
N GLU A 103 1.91 -13.55 1.99
CA GLU A 103 0.60 -14.23 1.98
C GLU A 103 0.32 -14.90 3.33
N LYS A 104 1.25 -15.70 3.85
CA LYS A 104 1.11 -16.35 5.16
C LYS A 104 0.95 -15.35 6.30
N ALA A 105 1.69 -14.25 6.29
CA ALA A 105 1.57 -13.22 7.31
C ALA A 105 0.19 -12.57 7.31
N LEU A 106 -0.36 -12.26 6.13
CA LEU A 106 -1.69 -11.68 5.99
C LEU A 106 -2.79 -12.70 6.34
N ASP A 107 -2.65 -13.95 5.90
CA ASP A 107 -3.58 -15.04 6.26
C ASP A 107 -3.67 -15.19 7.79
N PHE A 108 -2.52 -15.17 8.47
CA PHE A 108 -2.45 -15.26 9.93
C PHE A 108 -3.09 -14.04 10.62
N LEU A 109 -2.79 -12.84 10.13
CA LEU A 109 -3.26 -11.60 10.75
C LEU A 109 -4.76 -11.36 10.56
N THR A 110 -5.31 -11.80 9.43
CA THR A 110 -6.70 -11.48 9.06
C THR A 110 -7.65 -12.66 9.19
N GLY A 111 -7.13 -13.88 9.14
CA GLY A 111 -7.94 -15.10 9.02
C GLY A 111 -8.58 -15.27 7.64
N ASP A 112 -8.10 -14.56 6.64
CA ASP A 112 -8.53 -14.63 5.24
C ASP A 112 -7.46 -15.32 4.38
N HIS A 113 -7.76 -15.58 3.11
CA HIS A 113 -6.79 -16.12 2.16
C HIS A 113 -6.35 -15.05 1.18
N TRP A 114 -5.07 -14.70 1.20
CA TRP A 114 -4.48 -13.69 0.35
C TRP A 114 -3.56 -14.33 -0.69
N THR A 115 -3.74 -13.93 -1.94
CA THR A 115 -2.90 -14.35 -3.06
C THR A 115 -2.45 -13.10 -3.83
N PHE A 116 -1.15 -12.97 -4.07
CA PHE A 116 -0.59 -11.86 -4.83
C PHE A 116 -0.01 -12.31 -6.16
N SER A 117 -0.11 -11.43 -7.13
CA SER A 117 0.64 -11.47 -8.38
C SER A 117 1.32 -10.12 -8.55
N PHE A 118 2.64 -10.13 -8.71
CA PHE A 118 3.41 -8.89 -8.83
C PHE A 118 3.75 -8.61 -10.29
N ARG A 119 3.64 -7.35 -10.69
CA ARG A 119 4.04 -6.84 -11.98
C ARG A 119 4.95 -5.63 -11.84
N ASP A 120 5.82 -5.42 -12.81
CA ASP A 120 6.70 -4.24 -12.81
C ASP A 120 5.88 -2.96 -12.98
N ARG A 121 6.28 -1.90 -12.28
CA ARG A 121 5.76 -0.56 -12.45
C ARG A 121 6.85 0.41 -12.90
N PRO A 122 6.50 1.52 -13.58
CA PRO A 122 7.44 2.61 -13.84
C PRO A 122 8.04 3.14 -12.53
N TYR A 123 9.29 3.54 -12.57
CA TYR A 123 10.04 4.01 -11.40
C TYR A 123 9.38 5.18 -10.67
N TYR A 124 8.62 6.01 -11.39
CA TYR A 124 7.89 7.14 -10.81
C TYR A 124 6.47 7.20 -11.35
N ILE A 125 5.52 7.37 -10.43
CA ILE A 125 4.14 7.66 -10.73
C ILE A 125 3.99 9.18 -10.83
N GLU A 126 3.02 9.64 -11.61
CA GLU A 126 2.63 11.04 -11.65
C GLU A 126 2.28 11.52 -10.22
N GLY A 127 2.98 12.54 -9.75
CA GLY A 127 2.91 12.97 -8.34
C GLY A 127 4.17 12.61 -7.55
N GLU A 128 4.77 11.44 -7.72
CA GLU A 128 6.10 11.13 -7.17
C GLU A 128 7.19 11.96 -7.89
N ALA A 129 7.05 12.21 -9.20
CA ALA A 129 7.98 13.03 -9.97
C ALA A 129 7.91 14.54 -9.64
N ASN A 130 6.71 15.07 -9.43
CA ASN A 130 6.53 16.46 -9.01
C ASN A 130 7.09 16.72 -7.61
N TYR A 131 7.20 15.69 -6.83
CA TYR A 131 7.71 15.72 -5.50
C TYR A 131 9.22 15.91 -5.44
N LYS A 132 10.01 15.30 -6.32
CA LYS A 132 11.46 15.55 -6.41
C LYS A 132 11.79 17.01 -6.71
N LYS A 133 10.97 17.71 -7.50
CA LYS A 133 11.14 19.15 -7.76
C LYS A 133 10.88 20.02 -6.52
N ASN A 134 9.94 19.62 -5.69
CA ASN A 134 9.56 20.37 -4.48
C ASN A 134 10.48 20.10 -3.27
N LEU A 135 11.29 19.04 -3.32
CA LEU A 135 12.27 18.69 -2.29
C LEU A 135 13.28 19.77 -2.00
N TRP A 136 13.70 20.47 -3.04
CA TRP A 136 14.69 21.53 -2.88
C TRP A 136 14.21 22.65 -1.96
N HIS A 137 12.90 22.93 -1.97
CA HIS A 137 12.27 23.93 -1.11
C HIS A 137 12.08 23.44 0.34
N TYR A 138 11.84 22.13 0.53
CA TYR A 138 11.63 21.55 1.85
C TYR A 138 12.93 21.23 2.62
N ARG A 139 14.03 20.99 1.91
CA ARG A 139 15.35 20.77 2.53
C ARG A 139 15.83 21.94 3.39
N LYS A 140 15.31 23.14 3.17
CA LYS A 140 15.67 24.33 3.96
C LYS A 140 14.94 24.48 5.29
N SER A 141 13.88 23.75 5.56
CA SER A 141 12.99 24.10 6.67
C SER A 141 12.89 23.11 7.82
N ARG A 142 13.29 21.87 7.70
CA ARG A 142 13.35 20.95 8.85
C ARG A 142 14.28 19.77 8.58
N VAL A 143 15.32 19.77 9.33
CA VAL A 143 16.27 18.69 9.52
C VAL A 143 15.62 17.67 10.44
N ILE A 144 15.09 16.58 9.89
CA ILE A 144 15.02 15.31 10.62
C ILE A 144 16.36 14.66 10.29
N ASN A 145 17.39 15.10 11.02
CA ASN A 145 18.72 14.55 10.88
C ASN A 145 18.82 13.30 11.72
N ASP A 146 19.40 12.28 11.12
CA ASP A 146 20.03 11.13 11.78
C ASP A 146 19.14 10.28 12.69
N THR A 147 17.86 10.11 12.34
CA THR A 147 17.01 9.13 13.05
C THR A 147 16.86 7.90 12.18
N ASP A 148 17.57 6.85 12.51
CA ASP A 148 17.48 5.54 11.83
C ASP A 148 16.29 4.69 12.29
N THR A 149 15.66 5.11 13.38
CA THR A 149 14.60 4.31 14.02
C THR A 149 13.45 5.19 14.51
N PHE A 150 12.23 4.79 14.18
CA PHE A 150 11.02 5.38 14.71
C PHE A 150 10.29 4.36 15.59
N CYS A 151 9.93 4.78 16.80
CA CYS A 151 9.09 3.99 17.69
C CYS A 151 7.72 4.67 17.84
N MET A 152 6.65 3.92 17.58
CA MET A 152 5.29 4.41 17.84
C MET A 152 4.90 4.10 19.27
N LEU A 153 4.75 5.14 20.08
CA LEU A 153 4.19 5.01 21.44
C LEU A 153 2.68 5.17 21.36
N SER A 154 1.94 4.08 21.45
CA SER A 154 0.48 4.09 21.36
C SER A 154 -0.23 4.55 22.64
N GLY A 155 0.49 4.67 23.77
CA GLY A 155 -0.10 4.93 25.09
C GLY A 155 -0.90 3.77 25.68
N GLY A 156 -0.92 2.61 25.00
CA GLY A 156 -1.49 1.38 25.53
C GLY A 156 -0.55 0.68 26.53
N LEU A 157 -1.10 -0.28 27.29
CA LEU A 157 -0.34 -1.02 28.30
C LEU A 157 0.91 -1.69 27.71
N ASP A 158 0.82 -2.20 26.48
CA ASP A 158 1.91 -2.88 25.77
C ASP A 158 3.06 -1.95 25.38
N SER A 159 2.86 -0.62 25.50
CA SER A 159 3.90 0.37 25.20
C SER A 159 4.80 0.69 26.39
N PHE A 160 4.52 0.09 27.55
CA PHE A 160 5.25 0.29 28.81
C PHE A 160 6.05 -0.94 29.26
N ILE A 161 6.12 -1.99 28.43
CA ILE A 161 6.87 -3.21 28.73
C ILE A 161 8.26 -3.19 28.06
#